data_44ffc14c6288178d0a0066b6e7b87436
#
_entry.id   44ffc14c6288178d0a0066b6e7b87436
#
_cell.length_a   1.000
_cell.length_b   1.000
_cell.length_c   1.000
_cell.angle_alpha   90.00
_cell.angle_beta   90.00
_cell.angle_gamma   90.00
#
_symmetry.space_group_name_H-M   'P 1'
#
loop_
_entity.id
_entity.type
_entity.pdbx_description
1 polymer ?
#
loop_
_entity_poly.entity_id
_entity_poly.type
_entity_poly.pdbx_seq_one_letter_code
_entity_poly.pdbx_strand_id
1 'polypeptide(L)'
;MRYESAKHMKRILVGFEESATVREAFHAAGWDAWSCDLQPTRIPGKHFQCDIFEVIDQRWDMAIFFPPCTHLCSSGARWFKNKAQLQEDALNLVRRVMACRIPRWAIENPVGVISSRIRKPDQYIQPWQFGHGETKKTGLWLRNLPLLQPTEIVSGREQRIWKMAPGPERAKERSKTFSGVAKAMADQWGSLPTIAYSDLDDGCWI
;
A
#
# COMPACT_ATOMS: atom_id res chain seq x y z
N MET A 1 33.80 -22.91 16.50
CA MET A 1 33.42 -21.56 16.02
C MET A 1 31.97 -21.64 15.52
N ARG A 2 31.03 -21.00 16.24
CA ARG A 2 29.65 -20.85 15.72
C ARG A 2 29.70 -19.69 14.73
N TYR A 3 29.43 -19.96 13.46
CA TYR A 3 29.15 -18.91 12.49
C TYR A 3 27.87 -18.20 12.99
N GLU A 4 28.01 -17.00 13.52
CA GLU A 4 26.88 -16.08 13.65
C GLU A 4 26.40 -15.82 12.21
N SER A 5 25.25 -16.37 11.85
CA SER A 5 24.58 -16.06 10.58
C SER A 5 24.36 -14.55 10.58
N ALA A 6 24.95 -13.85 9.64
CA ALA A 6 24.72 -12.42 9.43
C ALA A 6 23.19 -12.19 9.44
N LYS A 7 22.71 -11.39 10.40
CA LYS A 7 21.29 -11.13 10.59
C LYS A 7 20.74 -10.56 9.28
N HIS A 8 19.94 -11.34 8.56
CA HIS A 8 19.35 -10.91 7.30
C HIS A 8 18.54 -9.63 7.55
N MET A 9 18.97 -8.50 6.93
CA MET A 9 18.21 -7.25 7.00
C MET A 9 16.92 -7.42 6.18
N LYS A 10 15.79 -7.30 6.86
CA LYS A 10 14.47 -7.42 6.21
C LYS A 10 14.29 -6.35 5.16
N ARG A 11 13.83 -6.73 3.97
CA ARG A 11 13.64 -5.81 2.83
C ARG A 11 12.16 -5.62 2.54
N ILE A 12 11.74 -4.37 2.37
CA ILE A 12 10.39 -4.01 1.98
C ILE A 12 10.35 -3.18 0.70
N LEU A 13 9.40 -3.49 -0.18
CA LEU A 13 9.04 -2.71 -1.36
C LEU A 13 7.75 -1.93 -1.09
N VAL A 14 7.78 -0.62 -1.20
CA VAL A 14 6.60 0.23 -1.17
C VAL A 14 6.30 0.68 -2.59
N GLY A 15 5.35 0.04 -3.23
CA GLY A 15 5.02 0.27 -4.64
C GLY A 15 3.94 1.33 -4.84
N PHE A 16 4.10 2.12 -5.92
CA PHE A 16 3.24 3.26 -6.27
C PHE A 16 3.27 4.35 -5.19
N GLU A 17 4.45 4.61 -4.64
CA GLU A 17 4.66 5.60 -3.59
C GLU A 17 5.77 6.60 -3.94
N GLU A 18 5.39 7.77 -4.40
CA GLU A 18 6.29 8.92 -4.57
C GLU A 18 6.53 9.68 -3.26
N SER A 19 5.56 9.62 -2.33
CA SER A 19 5.56 10.43 -1.09
C SER A 19 6.63 10.02 -0.10
N ALA A 20 7.10 8.79 -0.15
CA ALA A 20 8.02 8.14 0.77
C ALA A 20 7.50 8.00 2.23
N THR A 21 6.23 8.27 2.51
CA THR A 21 5.68 8.26 3.88
C THR A 21 5.79 6.88 4.52
N VAL A 22 5.44 5.82 3.79
CA VAL A 22 5.48 4.44 4.29
C VAL A 22 6.91 3.91 4.25
N ARG A 23 7.67 4.21 3.18
CA ARG A 23 9.09 3.86 3.11
C ARG A 23 9.86 4.37 4.34
N GLU A 24 9.70 5.66 4.69
CA GLU A 24 10.38 6.25 5.83
C GLU A 24 9.94 5.65 7.17
N ALA A 25 8.65 5.29 7.32
CA ALA A 25 8.18 4.63 8.52
C ALA A 25 8.86 3.26 8.73
N PHE A 26 9.00 2.45 7.68
CA PHE A 26 9.69 1.18 7.74
C PHE A 26 11.21 1.34 7.87
N HIS A 27 11.80 2.35 7.24
CA HIS A 27 13.22 2.68 7.44
C HIS A 27 13.51 3.02 8.91
N ALA A 28 12.67 3.84 9.54
CA ALA A 28 12.77 4.15 10.96
C ALA A 28 12.58 2.91 11.87
N ALA A 29 11.84 1.91 11.42
CA ALA A 29 11.68 0.61 12.08
C ALA A 29 12.85 -0.38 11.79
N GLY A 30 13.91 0.06 11.10
CA GLY A 30 15.13 -0.73 10.86
C GLY A 30 15.07 -1.67 9.66
N TRP A 31 14.16 -1.43 8.70
CA TRP A 31 14.07 -2.18 7.46
C TRP A 31 14.95 -1.59 6.35
N ASP A 32 15.43 -2.42 5.46
CA ASP A 32 15.92 -1.99 4.14
C ASP A 32 14.72 -1.64 3.27
N ALA A 33 14.23 -0.39 3.41
CA ALA A 33 13.00 0.07 2.81
C ALA A 33 13.24 0.80 1.48
N TRP A 34 12.56 0.36 0.44
CA TRP A 34 12.61 0.91 -0.92
C TRP A 34 11.21 1.33 -1.36
N SER A 35 11.10 2.47 -2.00
CA SER A 35 9.87 2.84 -2.73
C SER A 35 10.05 2.66 -4.23
N CYS A 36 8.94 2.53 -4.97
CA CYS A 36 8.90 2.49 -6.42
C CYS A 36 7.70 3.26 -6.94
N ASP A 37 7.93 4.17 -7.87
CA ASP A 37 6.90 4.94 -8.59
C ASP A 37 7.46 5.39 -9.94
N LEU A 38 6.59 5.72 -10.89
CA LEU A 38 6.99 6.37 -12.15
C LEU A 38 7.46 7.82 -11.93
N GLN A 39 7.01 8.44 -10.83
CA GLN A 39 7.43 9.76 -10.41
C GLN A 39 8.66 9.70 -9.50
N PRO A 40 9.51 10.76 -9.48
CA PRO A 40 10.60 10.83 -8.53
C PRO A 40 10.09 10.93 -7.09
N THR A 41 10.85 10.38 -6.16
CA THR A 41 10.50 10.46 -4.73
C THR A 41 10.56 11.89 -4.20
N ARG A 42 9.64 12.24 -3.29
CA ARG A 42 9.63 13.56 -2.62
C ARG A 42 10.67 13.69 -1.51
N ILE A 43 11.05 12.59 -0.89
CA ILE A 43 12.06 12.55 0.16
C ILE A 43 13.24 11.74 -0.37
N PRO A 44 14.49 12.26 -0.35
CA PRO A 44 15.67 11.51 -0.75
C PRO A 44 15.78 10.17 -0.01
N GLY A 45 16.16 9.11 -0.71
CA GLY A 45 16.27 7.77 -0.13
C GLY A 45 16.24 6.69 -1.20
N LYS A 46 16.14 5.44 -0.78
CA LYS A 46 16.11 4.28 -1.69
C LYS A 46 14.81 4.26 -2.49
N HIS A 47 14.88 4.55 -3.79
CA HIS A 47 13.74 4.68 -4.67
C HIS A 47 14.07 4.18 -6.07
N PHE A 48 13.17 3.39 -6.64
CA PHE A 48 13.17 3.02 -8.05
C PHE A 48 12.18 3.92 -8.80
N GLN A 49 12.69 4.73 -9.71
CA GLN A 49 11.84 5.52 -10.61
C GLN A 49 11.60 4.72 -11.89
N CYS A 50 10.72 3.71 -11.83
CA CYS A 50 10.44 2.80 -12.94
C CYS A 50 9.06 2.14 -12.78
N ASP A 51 8.67 1.28 -13.72
CA ASP A 51 7.49 0.43 -13.58
C ASP A 51 7.71 -0.57 -12.44
N ILE A 52 6.68 -0.78 -11.61
CA ILE A 52 6.73 -1.71 -10.47
C ILE A 52 7.12 -3.13 -10.89
N PHE A 53 6.75 -3.56 -12.09
CA PHE A 53 7.04 -4.89 -12.61
C PHE A 53 8.51 -5.09 -13.02
N GLU A 54 9.34 -4.06 -13.01
CA GLU A 54 10.80 -4.18 -13.17
C GLU A 54 11.49 -4.61 -11.87
N VAL A 55 10.83 -4.40 -10.72
CA VAL A 55 11.44 -4.62 -9.40
C VAL A 55 10.65 -5.57 -8.49
N ILE A 56 9.38 -5.85 -8.80
CA ILE A 56 8.49 -6.64 -7.93
C ILE A 56 8.98 -8.08 -7.73
N ASP A 57 9.67 -8.65 -8.72
CA ASP A 57 10.19 -10.01 -8.69
C ASP A 57 11.56 -10.15 -8.00
N GLN A 58 12.14 -9.03 -7.52
CA GLN A 58 13.30 -9.09 -6.66
C GLN A 58 12.93 -9.73 -5.31
N ARG A 59 13.93 -10.13 -4.53
CA ARG A 59 13.72 -10.76 -3.24
C ARG A 59 13.31 -9.72 -2.18
N TRP A 60 12.03 -9.71 -1.81
CA TRP A 60 11.42 -8.85 -0.80
C TRP A 60 10.79 -9.69 0.31
N ASP A 61 10.97 -9.31 1.58
CA ASP A 61 10.29 -9.98 2.71
C ASP A 61 8.84 -9.50 2.86
N MET A 62 8.55 -8.28 2.41
CA MET A 62 7.23 -7.66 2.45
C MET A 62 7.06 -6.65 1.32
N ALA A 63 5.81 -6.38 0.94
CA ALA A 63 5.47 -5.23 0.11
C ALA A 63 4.19 -4.55 0.57
N ILE A 64 4.10 -3.24 0.33
CA ILE A 64 2.87 -2.46 0.47
C ILE A 64 2.66 -1.69 -0.83
N PHE A 65 1.47 -1.80 -1.41
CA PHE A 65 1.15 -1.23 -2.71
C PHE A 65 0.00 -0.24 -2.62
N PHE A 66 0.13 0.88 -3.32
CA PHE A 66 -0.86 1.96 -3.43
C PHE A 66 -1.29 2.18 -4.89
N PRO A 67 -1.91 1.18 -5.56
CA PRO A 67 -2.22 1.29 -6.98
C PRO A 67 -3.06 2.53 -7.28
N PRO A 68 -2.85 3.21 -8.43
CA PRO A 68 -3.60 4.41 -8.80
C PRO A 68 -5.11 4.18 -8.75
N CYS A 69 -5.82 4.97 -7.94
CA CYS A 69 -7.26 4.80 -7.71
C CYS A 69 -8.15 5.55 -8.71
N THR A 70 -7.60 6.27 -9.68
CA THR A 70 -8.33 7.17 -10.60
C THR A 70 -9.48 6.48 -11.32
N HIS A 71 -9.29 5.22 -11.76
CA HIS A 71 -10.30 4.43 -12.46
C HIS A 71 -10.92 3.34 -11.58
N LEU A 72 -10.56 3.27 -10.31
CA LEU A 72 -10.99 2.23 -9.37
C LEU A 72 -11.95 2.73 -8.30
N CYS A 73 -11.83 3.99 -7.85
CA CYS A 73 -12.61 4.49 -6.72
C CYS A 73 -14.03 4.94 -7.14
N SER A 74 -15.01 4.74 -6.25
CA SER A 74 -16.41 5.09 -6.46
C SER A 74 -16.65 6.59 -6.70
N SER A 75 -15.77 7.48 -6.24
CA SER A 75 -15.89 8.93 -6.49
C SER A 75 -15.78 9.32 -7.97
N GLY A 76 -15.28 8.42 -8.82
CA GLY A 76 -15.21 8.56 -10.27
C GLY A 76 -16.30 7.81 -11.05
N ALA A 77 -17.24 7.14 -10.37
CA ALA A 77 -18.18 6.19 -10.98
C ALA A 77 -19.04 6.76 -12.12
N ARG A 78 -19.43 8.04 -12.05
CA ARG A 78 -20.18 8.73 -13.12
C ARG A 78 -19.48 8.73 -14.50
N TRP A 79 -18.17 8.54 -14.53
CA TRP A 79 -17.36 8.53 -15.74
C TRP A 79 -17.02 7.11 -16.24
N PHE A 80 -17.43 6.05 -15.51
CA PHE A 80 -17.04 4.67 -15.84
C PHE A 80 -17.54 4.20 -17.21
N LYS A 81 -18.74 4.64 -17.63
CA LYS A 81 -19.33 4.24 -18.93
C LYS A 81 -18.41 4.57 -20.13
N ASN A 82 -17.69 5.69 -20.05
CA ASN A 82 -16.81 6.16 -21.12
C ASN A 82 -15.35 5.73 -20.95
N LYS A 83 -15.03 4.96 -19.90
CA LYS A 83 -13.66 4.59 -19.52
C LYS A 83 -13.53 3.11 -19.14
N ALA A 84 -14.39 2.26 -19.69
CA ALA A 84 -14.42 0.83 -19.36
C ALA A 84 -13.06 0.15 -19.55
N GLN A 85 -12.34 0.45 -20.65
CA GLN A 85 -11.00 -0.09 -20.90
C GLN A 85 -10.00 0.36 -19.83
N LEU A 86 -9.96 1.66 -19.54
CA LEU A 86 -9.04 2.20 -18.49
C LEU A 86 -9.31 1.61 -17.11
N GLN A 87 -10.57 1.29 -16.81
CA GLN A 87 -10.94 0.62 -15.58
C GLN A 87 -10.45 -0.84 -15.57
N GLU A 88 -10.61 -1.56 -16.70
CA GLU A 88 -10.15 -2.94 -16.78
C GLU A 88 -8.61 -3.01 -16.74
N ASP A 89 -7.91 -2.07 -17.37
CA ASP A 89 -6.45 -1.96 -17.27
C ASP A 89 -6.00 -1.73 -15.82
N ALA A 90 -6.70 -0.85 -15.10
CA ALA A 90 -6.42 -0.60 -13.68
C ALA A 90 -6.73 -1.84 -12.80
N LEU A 91 -7.78 -2.60 -13.09
CA LEU A 91 -8.08 -3.85 -12.40
C LEU A 91 -7.03 -4.93 -12.71
N ASN A 92 -6.56 -4.99 -13.96
CA ASN A 92 -5.49 -5.92 -14.36
C ASN A 92 -4.17 -5.60 -13.66
N LEU A 93 -3.84 -4.32 -13.48
CA LEU A 93 -2.70 -3.90 -12.66
C LEU A 93 -2.81 -4.47 -11.23
N VAL A 94 -3.99 -4.32 -10.59
CA VAL A 94 -4.22 -4.85 -9.24
C VAL A 94 -4.11 -6.37 -9.21
N ARG A 95 -4.70 -7.10 -10.17
CA ARG A 95 -4.59 -8.58 -10.26
C ARG A 95 -3.13 -9.02 -10.39
N ARG A 96 -2.35 -8.37 -11.24
CA ARG A 96 -0.92 -8.67 -11.42
C ARG A 96 -0.13 -8.45 -10.12
N VAL A 97 -0.39 -7.36 -9.40
CA VAL A 97 0.26 -7.10 -8.10
C VAL A 97 -0.15 -8.15 -7.07
N MET A 98 -1.43 -8.55 -7.01
CA MET A 98 -1.90 -9.61 -6.11
C MET A 98 -1.27 -10.98 -6.41
N ALA A 99 -0.88 -11.22 -7.65
CA ALA A 99 -0.25 -12.46 -8.07
C ALA A 99 1.27 -12.52 -7.80
N CYS A 100 1.88 -11.47 -7.24
CA CYS A 100 3.31 -11.46 -6.95
C CYS A 100 3.70 -12.54 -5.92
N ARG A 101 4.96 -13.00 -5.98
CA ARG A 101 5.50 -14.04 -5.09
C ARG A 101 6.02 -13.50 -3.75
N ILE A 102 5.83 -12.22 -3.44
CA ILE A 102 6.28 -11.64 -2.18
C ILE A 102 5.52 -12.30 -1.02
N PRO A 103 6.21 -12.81 0.02
CA PRO A 103 5.60 -13.60 1.09
C PRO A 103 4.47 -12.89 1.84
N ARG A 104 4.63 -11.59 2.07
CA ARG A 104 3.66 -10.73 2.72
C ARG A 104 3.41 -9.50 1.90
N TRP A 105 2.14 -9.18 1.67
CA TRP A 105 1.83 -7.91 1.05
C TRP A 105 0.49 -7.33 1.53
N ALA A 106 0.41 -6.02 1.44
CA ALA A 106 -0.83 -5.27 1.58
C ALA A 106 -1.08 -4.43 0.33
N ILE A 107 -2.32 -4.34 -0.11
CA ILE A 107 -2.77 -3.34 -1.08
C ILE A 107 -3.72 -2.39 -0.38
N GLU A 108 -3.47 -1.10 -0.50
CA GLU A 108 -4.34 -0.03 -0.02
C GLU A 108 -5.04 0.62 -1.20
N ASN A 109 -6.36 0.76 -1.14
CA ASN A 109 -7.09 1.53 -2.12
C ASN A 109 -8.41 2.06 -1.51
N PRO A 110 -8.89 3.25 -1.91
CA PRO A 110 -10.20 3.74 -1.51
C PRO A 110 -11.33 2.79 -1.91
N VAL A 111 -12.50 2.95 -1.28
CA VAL A 111 -13.71 2.19 -1.64
C VAL A 111 -14.02 2.36 -3.12
N GLY A 112 -14.14 1.24 -3.83
CA GLY A 112 -14.34 1.24 -5.27
C GLY A 112 -14.56 -0.17 -5.85
N VAL A 113 -14.31 -0.30 -7.14
CA VAL A 113 -14.66 -1.49 -7.92
C VAL A 113 -13.80 -2.73 -7.64
N ILE A 114 -12.65 -2.60 -7.00
CA ILE A 114 -11.82 -3.75 -6.61
C ILE A 114 -12.66 -4.73 -5.78
N SER A 115 -13.45 -4.20 -4.82
CA SER A 115 -14.26 -5.01 -3.91
C SER A 115 -15.37 -5.82 -4.59
N SER A 116 -15.85 -5.39 -5.74
CA SER A 116 -16.91 -6.07 -6.52
C SER A 116 -16.37 -6.84 -7.72
N ARG A 117 -15.21 -6.49 -8.25
CA ARG A 117 -14.67 -7.05 -9.49
C ARG A 117 -13.51 -8.02 -9.28
N ILE A 118 -12.86 -8.00 -8.11
CA ILE A 118 -11.76 -8.90 -7.74
C ILE A 118 -12.15 -9.65 -6.46
N ARG A 119 -12.02 -9.00 -5.30
CA ARG A 119 -12.48 -9.54 -4.01
C ARG A 119 -12.72 -8.43 -2.99
N LYS A 120 -13.51 -8.70 -1.94
CA LYS A 120 -13.67 -7.77 -0.82
C LYS A 120 -12.33 -7.56 -0.11
N PRO A 121 -12.09 -6.36 0.46
CA PRO A 121 -10.93 -6.14 1.32
C PRO A 121 -11.08 -6.95 2.61
N ASP A 122 -9.94 -7.32 3.19
CA ASP A 122 -9.90 -8.00 4.48
C ASP A 122 -10.27 -7.04 5.62
N GLN A 123 -10.01 -5.74 5.43
CA GLN A 123 -10.30 -4.70 6.41
C GLN A 123 -10.62 -3.36 5.74
N TYR A 124 -11.43 -2.54 6.42
CA TYR A 124 -11.53 -1.11 6.16
C TYR A 124 -10.94 -0.33 7.33
N ILE A 125 -10.13 0.67 7.01
CA ILE A 125 -9.52 1.58 7.98
C ILE A 125 -9.95 3.02 7.74
N GLN A 126 -9.75 3.87 8.76
CA GLN A 126 -10.00 5.30 8.72
C GLN A 126 -8.84 6.03 9.41
N PRO A 127 -8.41 7.22 8.93
CA PRO A 127 -7.34 8.00 9.54
C PRO A 127 -7.55 8.32 11.03
N TRP A 128 -8.80 8.53 11.44
CA TRP A 128 -9.13 8.83 12.84
C TRP A 128 -8.85 7.67 13.81
N GLN A 129 -8.61 6.47 13.30
CA GLN A 129 -8.17 5.32 14.11
C GLN A 129 -6.66 5.36 14.40
N PHE A 130 -5.94 6.29 13.74
CA PHE A 130 -4.48 6.40 13.74
C PHE A 130 -3.99 7.83 13.99
N GLY A 131 -4.69 8.60 14.84
CA GLY A 131 -4.27 9.91 15.28
C GLY A 131 -4.59 11.08 14.33
N HIS A 132 -5.38 10.88 13.28
CA HIS A 132 -5.74 11.93 12.32
C HIS A 132 -7.24 12.17 12.31
N GLY A 133 -7.71 13.34 12.73
CA GLY A 133 -9.14 13.69 12.84
C GLY A 133 -9.89 13.80 11.51
N GLU A 134 -9.56 12.97 10.53
CA GLU A 134 -10.09 12.99 9.17
C GLU A 134 -10.79 11.67 8.80
N THR A 135 -11.68 11.75 7.80
CA THR A 135 -12.30 10.58 7.18
C THR A 135 -11.77 10.35 5.77
N LYS A 136 -11.24 9.15 5.55
CA LYS A 136 -10.84 8.61 4.25
C LYS A 136 -10.96 7.10 4.34
N LYS A 137 -12.20 6.56 4.15
CA LYS A 137 -12.41 5.12 4.23
C LYS A 137 -11.63 4.39 3.16
N THR A 138 -10.73 3.53 3.58
CA THR A 138 -9.78 2.82 2.72
C THR A 138 -9.84 1.33 2.99
N GLY A 139 -9.84 0.52 1.93
CA GLY A 139 -9.76 -0.94 2.01
C GLY A 139 -8.30 -1.40 2.04
N LEU A 140 -8.05 -2.43 2.83
CA LEU A 140 -6.80 -3.19 2.85
C LEU A 140 -7.06 -4.61 2.36
N TRP A 141 -6.34 -5.03 1.32
CA TRP A 141 -6.26 -6.42 0.85
C TRP A 141 -4.92 -6.98 1.31
N LEU A 142 -4.95 -8.07 2.05
CA LEU A 142 -3.81 -8.58 2.79
C LEU A 142 -3.43 -9.99 2.32
N ARG A 143 -2.13 -10.28 2.32
CA ARG A 143 -1.57 -11.63 2.21
C ARG A 143 -0.60 -11.87 3.36
N ASN A 144 -0.88 -12.87 4.18
CA ASN A 144 -0.05 -13.27 5.33
C ASN A 144 0.28 -12.11 6.29
N LEU A 145 -0.63 -11.14 6.40
CA LEU A 145 -0.56 -10.02 7.34
C LEU A 145 -1.79 -10.02 8.24
N PRO A 146 -1.65 -9.75 9.55
CA PRO A 146 -2.79 -9.57 10.44
C PRO A 146 -3.52 -8.27 10.12
N LEU A 147 -4.78 -8.17 10.57
CA LEU A 147 -5.53 -6.92 10.49
C LEU A 147 -4.82 -5.82 11.26
N LEU A 148 -4.76 -4.62 10.68
CA LEU A 148 -4.12 -3.46 11.29
C LEU A 148 -4.97 -2.94 12.43
N GLN A 149 -4.40 -2.90 13.66
CA GLN A 149 -5.12 -2.44 14.85
C GLN A 149 -5.02 -0.92 14.98
N PRO A 150 -6.11 -0.24 15.38
CA PRO A 150 -6.07 1.17 15.72
C PRO A 150 -4.99 1.47 16.77
N THR A 151 -4.28 2.59 16.60
CA THR A 151 -3.21 3.01 17.54
C THR A 151 -3.63 4.20 18.38
N GLU A 152 -4.39 5.14 17.79
CA GLU A 152 -4.84 6.34 18.48
C GLU A 152 -6.20 6.78 17.91
N ILE A 153 -7.27 6.55 18.67
CA ILE A 153 -8.61 6.93 18.25
C ILE A 153 -8.89 8.37 18.66
N VAL A 154 -8.99 9.24 17.67
CA VAL A 154 -9.32 10.67 17.89
C VAL A 154 -10.78 10.99 17.52
N SER A 155 -11.33 12.06 18.11
CA SER A 155 -12.74 12.44 17.94
C SER A 155 -13.05 13.16 16.63
N GLY A 156 -12.08 13.78 15.97
CA GLY A 156 -12.25 14.48 14.69
C GLY A 156 -12.79 13.57 13.58
N ARG A 157 -13.60 14.14 12.68
CA ARG A 157 -14.19 13.43 11.51
C ARG A 157 -14.26 14.36 10.31
N GLU A 158 -13.24 15.17 10.11
CA GLU A 158 -13.20 16.14 9.02
C GLU A 158 -13.16 15.46 7.66
N GLN A 159 -13.88 16.05 6.71
CA GLN A 159 -13.89 15.60 5.32
C GLN A 159 -12.98 16.47 4.44
N ARG A 160 -11.82 16.89 4.97
CA ARG A 160 -10.91 17.82 4.29
C ARG A 160 -10.53 17.30 2.90
N ILE A 161 -10.14 16.05 2.81
CA ILE A 161 -9.74 15.41 1.54
C ILE A 161 -10.87 15.41 0.51
N TRP A 162 -12.12 15.22 0.94
CA TRP A 162 -13.27 15.22 0.04
C TRP A 162 -13.64 16.63 -0.42
N LYS A 163 -13.53 17.61 0.48
CA LYS A 163 -13.89 19.03 0.25
C LYS A 163 -12.83 19.82 -0.51
N MET A 164 -11.64 19.27 -0.78
CA MET A 164 -10.59 19.98 -1.51
C MET A 164 -11.08 20.43 -2.89
N ALA A 165 -10.77 21.67 -3.27
CA ALA A 165 -11.07 22.22 -4.58
C ALA A 165 -10.41 21.38 -5.70
N PRO A 166 -11.01 21.28 -6.90
CA PRO A 166 -10.36 20.67 -8.04
C PRO A 166 -9.02 21.35 -8.37
N GLY A 167 -7.98 20.55 -8.66
CA GLY A 167 -6.65 21.07 -8.98
C GLY A 167 -5.60 19.95 -8.99
N PRO A 168 -4.40 20.21 -9.55
CA PRO A 168 -3.34 19.21 -9.63
C PRO A 168 -2.87 18.72 -8.26
N GLU A 169 -2.80 19.60 -7.27
CA GLU A 169 -2.38 19.26 -5.91
C GLU A 169 -3.40 18.37 -5.19
N ARG A 170 -4.69 18.45 -5.56
CA ARG A 170 -5.73 17.59 -4.97
C ARG A 170 -5.45 16.10 -5.16
N ALA A 171 -5.01 15.71 -6.34
CA ALA A 171 -4.70 14.30 -6.63
C ALA A 171 -3.54 13.82 -5.75
N LYS A 172 -2.49 14.62 -5.64
CA LYS A 172 -1.31 14.33 -4.81
C LYS A 172 -1.64 14.24 -3.32
N GLU A 173 -2.44 15.18 -2.79
CA GLU A 173 -2.83 15.16 -1.37
C GLU A 173 -3.77 13.98 -1.05
N ARG A 174 -4.63 13.62 -1.99
CA ARG A 174 -5.53 12.46 -1.84
C ARG A 174 -4.80 11.12 -1.88
N SER A 175 -3.69 11.02 -2.61
CA SER A 175 -2.90 9.78 -2.71
C SER A 175 -2.04 9.54 -1.47
N LYS A 176 -1.69 10.57 -0.71
CA LYS A 176 -0.84 10.41 0.48
C LYS A 176 -1.46 9.47 1.51
N THR A 177 -0.63 8.58 2.03
CA THR A 177 -0.92 7.82 3.24
C THR A 177 -0.72 8.71 4.47
N PHE A 178 -1.61 8.62 5.44
CA PHE A 178 -1.47 9.33 6.71
C PHE A 178 -0.31 8.75 7.52
N SER A 179 0.49 9.61 8.14
CA SER A 179 1.70 9.19 8.88
C SER A 179 1.40 8.23 10.02
N GLY A 180 0.27 8.39 10.73
CA GLY A 180 -0.16 7.45 11.76
C GLY A 180 -0.48 6.06 11.21
N VAL A 181 -1.09 5.98 10.01
CA VAL A 181 -1.33 4.70 9.32
C VAL A 181 0.00 4.05 8.91
N ALA A 182 0.91 4.82 8.32
CA ALA A 182 2.24 4.33 7.93
C ALA A 182 3.03 3.81 9.13
N LYS A 183 3.00 4.55 10.24
CA LYS A 183 3.63 4.14 11.49
C LYS A 183 3.01 2.84 12.04
N ALA A 184 1.69 2.73 12.06
CA ALA A 184 1.00 1.52 12.51
C ALA A 184 1.38 0.30 11.66
N MET A 185 1.47 0.44 10.34
CA MET A 185 1.93 -0.62 9.42
C MET A 185 3.37 -1.04 9.77
N ALA A 186 4.28 -0.09 9.95
CA ALA A 186 5.67 -0.37 10.26
C ALA A 186 5.83 -1.04 11.64
N ASP A 187 5.15 -0.56 12.67
CA ASP A 187 5.23 -1.10 14.03
C ASP A 187 4.62 -2.51 14.10
N GLN A 188 3.43 -2.72 13.53
CA GLN A 188 2.69 -3.97 13.70
C GLN A 188 3.14 -5.05 12.71
N TRP A 189 3.31 -4.72 11.44
CA TRP A 189 3.73 -5.69 10.42
C TRP A 189 5.24 -5.87 10.38
N GLY A 190 5.99 -4.79 10.66
CA GLY A 190 7.46 -4.82 10.70
C GLY A 190 8.04 -5.71 11.81
N SER A 191 7.30 -5.93 12.90
CA SER A 191 7.70 -6.81 14.00
C SER A 191 7.53 -8.31 13.69
N LEU A 192 6.76 -8.67 12.66
CA LEU A 192 6.47 -10.07 12.33
C LEU A 192 7.76 -10.84 11.95
N PRO A 193 7.85 -12.15 12.28
CA PRO A 193 8.97 -12.98 11.85
C PRO A 193 8.99 -13.07 10.31
N THR A 194 10.15 -13.29 9.69
CA THR A 194 10.24 -13.52 8.24
C THR A 194 9.55 -14.84 7.84
N ILE A 195 9.00 -14.88 6.62
CA ILE A 195 8.54 -16.11 5.96
C ILE A 195 9.59 -16.46 4.92
N ALA A 196 10.08 -17.70 4.93
CA ALA A 196 10.98 -18.14 3.88
C ALA A 196 10.23 -18.32 2.55
N TYR A 197 10.88 -18.00 1.44
CA TYR A 197 10.29 -18.20 0.10
C TYR A 197 9.98 -19.67 -0.19
N SER A 198 10.71 -20.62 0.43
CA SER A 198 10.44 -22.05 0.38
C SER A 198 9.12 -22.46 1.03
N ASP A 199 8.62 -21.65 1.94
CA ASP A 199 7.40 -21.94 2.72
C ASP A 199 6.15 -21.35 2.07
N LEU A 200 6.31 -20.74 0.89
CA LEU A 200 5.18 -20.25 0.11
C LEU A 200 4.58 -21.43 -0.65
N ASP A 201 3.32 -21.75 -0.35
CA ASP A 201 2.56 -22.65 -1.19
C ASP A 201 2.50 -22.10 -2.62
N ASP A 202 2.85 -22.94 -3.61
CA ASP A 202 2.70 -22.61 -5.04
C ASP A 202 1.21 -22.58 -5.47
N GLY A 203 0.30 -22.54 -4.51
CA GLY A 203 -1.14 -22.45 -4.72
C GLY A 203 -1.52 -21.14 -5.41
N CYS A 204 -2.06 -21.28 -6.61
CA CYS A 204 -2.65 -20.21 -7.41
C CYS A 204 -3.77 -19.51 -6.60
N TRP A 205 -3.48 -18.33 -6.04
CA TRP A 205 -4.47 -17.49 -5.36
C TRP A 205 -5.07 -16.53 -6.39
N ILE A 206 -6.03 -17.03 -7.17
CA ILE A 206 -6.93 -16.20 -7.99
C ILE A 206 -8.25 -16.04 -7.26
#